data_1e95650a9ee661c49ba3de6765b64d2e
#
_entry.id   1e95650a9ee661c49ba3de6765b64d2e
#
_cell.length_a   1.000
_cell.length_b   1.000
_cell.length_c   1.000
_cell.angle_alpha   90.00
_cell.angle_beta   90.00
_cell.angle_gamma   90.00
#
_symmetry.space_group_name_H-M   'P 1'
#
loop_
_entity.id
_entity.type
_entity.pdbx_description
1 polymer ?
#
loop_
_entity_poly.entity_id
_entity_poly.type
_entity_poly.pdbx_seq_one_letter_code
_entity_poly.pdbx_strand_id
1 'polypeptide(L)'
;MKRLSTVLLLSSVSTWAIASQAQSSPSQATTQNIVAVSFNAAVLQTAEAQKEMAALQTKFAPRQAQLKALNDDVEALRKQISNTNDKLSDTEMATREQALENKEKQLQRQAEDFRNDSQSESQEVFQRVAQKVYAFLQAYSQQHGYSAVIERGSDAAPVVWYAANNMDITEQLVKAYNVQSGTTPTGPPAGPKSGSQKTLPDAPAHQ
;
A
#
# COMPACT_ATOMS: atom_id res chain seq x y z
N MET A 1 19.05 -1.06 -105.63
CA MET A 1 20.11 -2.09 -105.75
C MET A 1 20.37 -2.70 -104.40
N LYS A 2 20.11 -4.01 -104.30
CA LYS A 2 20.87 -4.98 -103.48
C LYS A 2 21.10 -4.59 -101.98
N ARG A 3 20.91 -5.41 -100.96
CA ARG A 3 20.87 -6.89 -100.85
C ARG A 3 20.15 -7.29 -99.59
N LEU A 4 19.46 -8.45 -99.62
CA LEU A 4 19.02 -9.25 -98.50
C LEU A 4 20.18 -9.64 -97.55
N SER A 5 19.93 -9.71 -96.27
CA SER A 5 20.58 -10.63 -95.36
C SER A 5 19.64 -10.98 -94.23
N THR A 6 19.24 -12.21 -94.30
CA THR A 6 18.48 -12.93 -93.31
C THR A 6 19.41 -13.24 -92.14
N VAL A 7 19.05 -12.91 -90.90
CA VAL A 7 19.72 -13.39 -89.70
C VAL A 7 18.69 -13.99 -88.76
N LEU A 8 18.89 -15.25 -88.50
CA LEU A 8 18.16 -16.14 -87.66
C LEU A 8 18.34 -15.75 -86.18
N LEU A 9 17.24 -15.49 -85.48
CA LEU A 9 17.25 -15.18 -84.05
C LEU A 9 16.87 -16.42 -83.27
N LEU A 10 17.81 -17.05 -82.55
CA LEU A 10 17.61 -18.02 -81.50
C LEU A 10 16.94 -17.33 -80.33
N SER A 11 15.76 -17.80 -79.98
CA SER A 11 15.04 -17.42 -78.74
C SER A 11 15.58 -18.16 -77.52
N SER A 12 16.32 -17.49 -76.65
CA SER A 12 16.66 -17.99 -75.33
C SER A 12 15.64 -17.52 -74.35
N VAL A 13 14.78 -18.40 -73.89
CA VAL A 13 13.83 -18.19 -72.79
C VAL A 13 14.63 -18.23 -71.48
N SER A 14 14.95 -17.08 -70.93
CA SER A 14 15.53 -16.98 -69.57
C SER A 14 14.38 -16.96 -68.54
N THR A 15 14.15 -18.10 -67.89
CA THR A 15 13.29 -18.23 -66.70
C THR A 15 13.95 -17.51 -65.52
N TRP A 16 13.47 -16.32 -65.19
CA TRP A 16 13.81 -15.64 -63.92
C TRP A 16 13.03 -16.33 -62.79
N ALA A 17 13.71 -17.12 -62.02
CA ALA A 17 13.25 -17.60 -60.73
C ALA A 17 13.26 -16.42 -59.75
N ILE A 18 12.07 -15.86 -59.43
CA ILE A 18 11.88 -14.90 -58.37
C ILE A 18 12.01 -15.67 -57.07
N ALA A 19 13.21 -15.69 -56.47
CA ALA A 19 13.40 -16.10 -55.09
C ALA A 19 12.76 -15.05 -54.21
N SER A 20 11.52 -15.29 -53.77
CA SER A 20 10.90 -14.57 -52.69
C SER A 20 11.69 -14.83 -51.40
N GLN A 21 12.68 -13.98 -51.13
CA GLN A 21 13.24 -13.90 -49.76
C GLN A 21 12.16 -13.31 -48.87
N ALA A 22 11.49 -14.20 -48.12
CA ALA A 22 10.74 -13.79 -46.94
C ALA A 22 11.76 -13.16 -45.97
N GLN A 23 11.88 -11.84 -46.04
CA GLN A 23 12.53 -11.05 -44.98
C GLN A 23 11.70 -11.24 -43.73
N SER A 24 12.07 -12.21 -42.93
CA SER A 24 11.71 -12.27 -41.52
C SER A 24 12.33 -11.01 -40.88
N SER A 25 11.58 -9.90 -40.86
CA SER A 25 11.94 -8.79 -40.02
C SER A 25 12.14 -9.36 -38.61
N PRO A 26 13.29 -9.16 -37.95
CA PRO A 26 13.41 -9.54 -36.56
C PRO A 26 12.31 -8.77 -35.84
N SER A 27 11.31 -9.52 -35.35
CA SER A 27 10.35 -9.00 -34.40
C SER A 27 11.22 -8.45 -33.26
N GLN A 28 11.35 -7.14 -33.19
CA GLN A 28 11.93 -6.49 -32.02
C GLN A 28 11.04 -6.94 -30.87
N ALA A 29 11.51 -7.96 -30.15
CA ALA A 29 10.94 -8.31 -28.86
C ALA A 29 11.07 -7.05 -28.01
N THR A 30 10.01 -6.25 -28.00
CA THR A 30 9.86 -5.16 -27.07
C THR A 30 9.99 -5.81 -25.72
N THR A 31 11.12 -5.64 -25.07
CA THR A 31 11.33 -6.13 -23.71
C THR A 31 10.23 -5.48 -22.89
N GLN A 32 9.18 -6.25 -22.61
CA GLN A 32 8.06 -5.77 -21.81
C GLN A 32 8.59 -5.59 -20.40
N ASN A 33 8.90 -4.36 -20.05
CA ASN A 33 9.41 -4.01 -18.74
C ASN A 33 8.22 -3.90 -17.79
N ILE A 34 7.72 -5.04 -17.35
CA ILE A 34 6.60 -5.14 -16.39
C ILE A 34 7.19 -5.14 -14.98
N VAL A 35 6.63 -4.31 -14.11
CA VAL A 35 7.03 -4.22 -12.71
C VAL A 35 5.83 -4.38 -11.80
N ALA A 36 6.09 -4.67 -10.54
CA ALA A 36 5.07 -4.79 -9.50
C ALA A 36 5.25 -3.71 -8.44
N VAL A 37 4.16 -3.31 -7.82
CA VAL A 37 4.16 -2.34 -6.71
C VAL A 37 3.11 -2.73 -5.68
N SER A 38 3.43 -2.59 -4.41
CA SER A 38 2.45 -2.60 -3.32
C SER A 38 2.01 -1.16 -3.06
N PHE A 39 1.01 -0.68 -3.82
CA PHE A 39 0.65 0.73 -3.85
C PHE A 39 0.23 1.27 -2.48
N ASN A 40 -0.62 0.54 -1.75
CA ASN A 40 -1.04 0.94 -0.42
C ASN A 40 0.15 1.03 0.54
N ALA A 41 1.08 0.08 0.49
CA ALA A 41 2.30 0.11 1.27
C ALA A 41 3.19 1.30 0.87
N ALA A 42 3.33 1.57 -0.44
CA ALA A 42 4.07 2.71 -0.93
C ALA A 42 3.50 4.03 -0.39
N VAL A 43 2.18 4.23 -0.46
CA VAL A 43 1.51 5.43 0.07
C VAL A 43 1.82 5.64 1.55
N LEU A 44 1.62 4.61 2.37
CA LEU A 44 1.82 4.70 3.83
C LEU A 44 3.29 4.87 4.23
N GLN A 45 4.23 4.45 3.38
CA GLN A 45 5.67 4.61 3.62
C GLN A 45 6.22 5.97 3.18
N THR A 46 5.44 6.79 2.47
CA THR A 46 5.89 8.14 2.11
C THR A 46 6.09 8.99 3.36
N ALA A 47 7.10 9.86 3.33
CA ALA A 47 7.34 10.80 4.42
C ALA A 47 6.16 11.76 4.63
N GLU A 48 5.44 12.10 3.56
CA GLU A 48 4.23 12.92 3.63
C GLU A 48 3.11 12.21 4.42
N ALA A 49 2.79 10.95 4.08
CA ALA A 49 1.78 10.20 4.81
C ALA A 49 2.14 10.03 6.28
N GLN A 50 3.39 9.70 6.58
CA GLN A 50 3.85 9.56 7.97
C GLN A 50 3.72 10.86 8.75
N LYS A 51 4.08 11.99 8.16
CA LYS A 51 3.93 13.31 8.78
C LYS A 51 2.47 13.66 9.03
N GLU A 52 1.59 13.45 8.06
CA GLU A 52 0.17 13.75 8.21
C GLU A 52 -0.51 12.82 9.24
N MET A 53 -0.17 11.53 9.25
CA MET A 53 -0.66 10.61 10.27
C MET A 53 -0.17 10.95 11.68
N ALA A 54 1.08 11.39 11.84
CA ALA A 54 1.60 11.87 13.12
C ALA A 54 0.89 13.16 13.59
N ALA A 55 0.60 14.08 12.68
CA ALA A 55 -0.19 15.27 12.98
C ALA A 55 -1.63 14.90 13.42
N LEU A 56 -2.23 13.93 12.76
CA LEU A 56 -3.56 13.41 13.12
C LEU A 56 -3.56 12.77 14.51
N GLN A 57 -2.55 11.96 14.82
CA GLN A 57 -2.38 11.39 16.15
C GLN A 57 -2.26 12.48 17.23
N THR A 58 -1.48 13.53 16.96
CA THR A 58 -1.36 14.69 17.87
C THR A 58 -2.70 15.41 18.06
N LYS A 59 -3.46 15.59 16.98
CA LYS A 59 -4.80 16.19 17.00
C LYS A 59 -5.78 15.41 17.90
N PHE A 60 -5.75 14.09 17.83
CA PHE A 60 -6.65 13.24 18.57
C PHE A 60 -6.20 12.90 20.00
N ALA A 61 -4.94 13.14 20.36
CA ALA A 61 -4.38 12.82 21.67
C ALA A 61 -5.19 13.40 22.86
N PRO A 62 -5.64 14.70 22.87
CA PRO A 62 -6.43 15.23 23.98
C PRO A 62 -7.78 14.53 24.11
N ARG A 63 -8.43 14.17 23.00
CA ARG A 63 -9.72 13.47 23.01
C ARG A 63 -9.58 12.02 23.51
N GLN A 64 -8.48 11.37 23.16
CA GLN A 64 -8.14 10.05 23.71
C GLN A 64 -7.89 10.11 25.22
N ALA A 65 -7.21 11.15 25.71
CA ALA A 65 -7.01 11.35 27.15
C ALA A 65 -8.34 11.60 27.89
N GLN A 66 -9.26 12.35 27.29
CA GLN A 66 -10.60 12.58 27.85
C GLN A 66 -11.42 11.28 27.94
N LEU A 67 -11.39 10.44 26.90
CA LEU A 67 -12.03 9.14 26.91
C LEU A 67 -11.48 8.24 27.99
N LYS A 68 -10.15 8.23 28.17
CA LYS A 68 -9.50 7.48 29.22
C LYS A 68 -9.96 7.98 30.61
N ALA A 69 -9.96 9.27 30.86
CA ALA A 69 -10.40 9.84 32.12
C ALA A 69 -11.88 9.51 32.41
N LEU A 70 -12.76 9.57 31.41
CA LEU A 70 -14.17 9.21 31.56
C LEU A 70 -14.34 7.72 31.86
N ASN A 71 -13.55 6.86 31.24
CA ASN A 71 -13.54 5.42 31.56
C ASN A 71 -13.07 5.18 32.99
N ASP A 72 -12.00 5.83 33.43
CA ASP A 72 -11.48 5.71 34.80
C ASP A 72 -12.54 6.19 35.83
N ASP A 73 -13.30 7.24 35.51
CA ASP A 73 -14.43 7.70 36.34
C ASP A 73 -15.55 6.66 36.44
N VAL A 74 -15.93 6.04 35.32
CA VAL A 74 -16.95 4.96 35.28
C VAL A 74 -16.51 3.79 36.16
N GLU A 75 -15.27 3.36 36.04
CA GLU A 75 -14.73 2.27 36.84
C GLU A 75 -14.64 2.62 38.32
N ALA A 76 -14.28 3.86 38.68
CA ALA A 76 -14.26 4.33 40.05
C ALA A 76 -15.68 4.35 40.66
N LEU A 77 -16.67 4.80 39.90
CA LEU A 77 -18.06 4.85 40.36
C LEU A 77 -18.66 3.45 40.55
N ARG A 78 -18.37 2.51 39.65
CA ARG A 78 -18.74 1.09 39.79
C ARG A 78 -18.18 0.49 41.10
N LYS A 79 -16.89 0.74 41.36
CA LYS A 79 -16.25 0.28 42.61
C LYS A 79 -16.86 0.90 43.86
N GLN A 80 -17.19 2.20 43.81
CA GLN A 80 -17.84 2.88 44.92
C GLN A 80 -19.22 2.28 45.23
N ILE A 81 -20.04 2.01 44.21
CA ILE A 81 -21.34 1.38 44.34
C ILE A 81 -21.18 0.00 44.94
N SER A 82 -20.30 -0.84 44.41
CA SER A 82 -20.05 -2.20 44.89
C SER A 82 -19.57 -2.25 46.33
N ASN A 83 -18.67 -1.34 46.74
CA ASN A 83 -18.07 -1.36 48.07
C ASN A 83 -18.99 -0.75 49.17
N THR A 84 -20.02 0.00 48.82
CA THR A 84 -20.89 0.71 49.76
C THR A 84 -22.33 0.26 49.70
N ASN A 85 -22.66 -0.81 48.96
CA ASN A 85 -24.01 -1.31 48.72
C ASN A 85 -24.83 -1.48 50.04
N ASP A 86 -24.20 -2.05 51.07
CA ASP A 86 -24.87 -2.33 52.37
C ASP A 86 -24.96 -1.14 53.31
N LYS A 87 -24.41 0.03 52.92
CA LYS A 87 -24.30 1.23 53.79
C LYS A 87 -25.06 2.47 53.26
N LEU A 88 -25.60 2.38 52.06
CA LEU A 88 -26.33 3.49 51.44
C LEU A 88 -27.82 3.30 51.63
N SER A 89 -28.54 4.44 51.71
CA SER A 89 -29.99 4.43 51.58
C SER A 89 -30.40 4.12 50.12
N ASP A 90 -31.61 3.57 49.96
CA ASP A 90 -32.14 3.23 48.63
C ASP A 90 -32.11 4.43 47.65
N THR A 91 -32.38 5.65 48.19
CA THR A 91 -32.35 6.89 47.41
C THR A 91 -30.94 7.23 46.94
N GLU A 92 -29.94 7.07 47.81
CA GLU A 92 -28.52 7.36 47.43
C GLU A 92 -28.00 6.31 46.45
N MET A 93 -28.40 5.05 46.62
CA MET A 93 -28.07 3.99 45.66
C MET A 93 -28.63 4.31 44.29
N ALA A 94 -29.92 4.57 44.19
CA ALA A 94 -30.58 4.93 42.94
C ALA A 94 -29.93 6.14 42.24
N THR A 95 -29.51 7.16 43.03
CA THR A 95 -28.83 8.31 42.50
C THR A 95 -27.47 7.99 41.89
N ARG A 96 -26.69 7.10 42.55
CA ARG A 96 -25.38 6.68 42.05
C ARG A 96 -25.50 5.78 40.83
N GLU A 97 -26.47 4.86 40.82
CA GLU A 97 -26.76 4.01 39.68
C GLU A 97 -27.15 4.85 38.43
N GLN A 98 -28.01 5.86 38.65
CA GLN A 98 -28.37 6.78 37.57
C GLN A 98 -27.17 7.59 37.07
N ALA A 99 -26.28 8.04 37.97
CA ALA A 99 -25.05 8.74 37.56
C ALA A 99 -24.09 7.81 36.77
N LEU A 100 -23.98 6.56 37.19
CA LEU A 100 -23.19 5.53 36.48
C LEU A 100 -23.74 5.31 35.06
N GLU A 101 -25.03 5.07 34.94
CA GLU A 101 -25.70 4.85 33.65
C GLU A 101 -25.48 6.03 32.69
N ASN A 102 -25.61 7.27 33.22
CA ASN A 102 -25.38 8.47 32.41
C ASN A 102 -23.92 8.58 31.93
N LYS A 103 -22.95 8.27 32.80
CA LYS A 103 -21.52 8.29 32.43
C LYS A 103 -21.18 7.17 31.43
N GLU A 104 -21.74 5.99 31.57
CA GLU A 104 -21.57 4.89 30.61
C GLU A 104 -22.11 5.23 29.22
N LYS A 105 -23.33 5.80 29.17
CA LYS A 105 -23.90 6.29 27.91
C LYS A 105 -23.06 7.41 27.27
N GLN A 106 -22.49 8.28 28.09
CA GLN A 106 -21.60 9.34 27.63
C GLN A 106 -20.30 8.77 27.06
N LEU A 107 -19.68 7.81 27.78
CA LEU A 107 -18.46 7.12 27.34
C LEU A 107 -18.68 6.41 26.00
N GLN A 108 -19.77 5.65 25.91
CA GLN A 108 -20.10 4.94 24.67
C GLN A 108 -20.21 5.90 23.47
N ARG A 109 -21.02 6.96 23.60
CA ARG A 109 -21.20 7.95 22.52
C ARG A 109 -19.88 8.61 22.13
N GLN A 110 -19.11 9.09 23.13
CA GLN A 110 -17.83 9.74 22.84
C GLN A 110 -16.80 8.80 22.21
N ALA A 111 -16.82 7.51 22.60
CA ALA A 111 -15.94 6.50 21.99
C ALA A 111 -16.34 6.20 20.54
N GLU A 112 -17.63 6.11 20.26
CA GLU A 112 -18.14 5.92 18.89
C GLU A 112 -17.79 7.12 18.00
N ASP A 113 -18.03 8.34 18.48
CA ASP A 113 -17.70 9.58 17.77
C ASP A 113 -16.19 9.66 17.49
N PHE A 114 -15.37 9.39 18.51
CA PHE A 114 -13.91 9.37 18.35
C PHE A 114 -13.45 8.35 17.31
N ARG A 115 -14.03 7.15 17.35
CA ARG A 115 -13.70 6.10 16.38
C ARG A 115 -14.05 6.51 14.96
N ASN A 116 -15.26 7.02 14.76
CA ASN A 116 -15.74 7.43 13.44
C ASN A 116 -14.91 8.59 12.88
N ASP A 117 -14.67 9.62 13.67
CA ASP A 117 -13.90 10.79 13.25
C ASP A 117 -12.44 10.40 12.94
N SER A 118 -11.79 9.62 13.82
CA SER A 118 -10.40 9.21 13.61
C SER A 118 -10.25 8.31 12.37
N GLN A 119 -11.22 7.44 12.11
CA GLN A 119 -11.23 6.60 10.92
C GLN A 119 -11.45 7.42 9.65
N SER A 120 -12.42 8.34 9.65
CA SER A 120 -12.72 9.21 8.53
C SER A 120 -11.52 10.08 8.17
N GLU A 121 -10.93 10.76 9.14
CA GLU A 121 -9.78 11.63 8.90
C GLU A 121 -8.53 10.83 8.44
N SER A 122 -8.32 9.64 8.99
CA SER A 122 -7.23 8.77 8.52
C SER A 122 -7.42 8.34 7.07
N GLN A 123 -8.65 8.05 6.68
CA GLN A 123 -8.99 7.70 5.30
C GLN A 123 -8.82 8.90 4.35
N GLU A 124 -9.20 10.09 4.78
CA GLU A 124 -9.00 11.32 4.00
C GLU A 124 -7.52 11.61 3.77
N VAL A 125 -6.68 11.47 4.81
CA VAL A 125 -5.22 11.59 4.68
C VAL A 125 -4.70 10.58 3.68
N PHE A 126 -5.07 9.31 3.82
CA PHE A 126 -4.64 8.27 2.90
C PHE A 126 -5.04 8.59 1.46
N GLN A 127 -6.30 8.93 1.21
CA GLN A 127 -6.80 9.23 -0.14
C GLN A 127 -6.07 10.41 -0.78
N ARG A 128 -5.84 11.48 -0.01
CA ARG A 128 -5.13 12.67 -0.49
C ARG A 128 -3.70 12.34 -0.91
N VAL A 129 -2.96 11.60 -0.09
CA VAL A 129 -1.59 11.20 -0.42
C VAL A 129 -1.58 10.18 -1.55
N ALA A 130 -2.51 9.22 -1.55
CA ALA A 130 -2.63 8.22 -2.61
C ALA A 130 -2.83 8.84 -3.99
N GLN A 131 -3.66 9.89 -4.10
CA GLN A 131 -3.83 10.61 -5.36
C GLN A 131 -2.53 11.21 -5.88
N LYS A 132 -1.72 11.80 -4.99
CA LYS A 132 -0.42 12.37 -5.36
C LYS A 132 0.59 11.29 -5.77
N VAL A 133 0.67 10.22 -4.98
CA VAL A 133 1.55 9.08 -5.28
C VAL A 133 1.15 8.41 -6.59
N TYR A 134 -0.14 8.29 -6.88
CA TYR A 134 -0.63 7.73 -8.14
C TYR A 134 -0.22 8.58 -9.36
N ALA A 135 -0.42 9.89 -9.27
CA ALA A 135 0.02 10.79 -10.33
C ALA A 135 1.55 10.73 -10.55
N PHE A 136 2.30 10.64 -9.45
CA PHE A 136 3.75 10.45 -9.50
C PHE A 136 4.12 9.11 -10.14
N LEU A 137 3.46 8.01 -9.76
CA LEU A 137 3.70 6.67 -10.31
C LEU A 137 3.54 6.65 -11.84
N GLN A 138 2.53 7.34 -12.36
CA GLN A 138 2.34 7.43 -13.81
C GLN A 138 3.53 8.10 -14.52
N ALA A 139 3.98 9.26 -14.01
CA ALA A 139 5.13 9.96 -14.57
C ALA A 139 6.43 9.14 -14.41
N TYR A 140 6.63 8.54 -13.25
CA TYR A 140 7.76 7.67 -12.94
C TYR A 140 7.83 6.47 -13.89
N SER A 141 6.69 5.83 -14.14
CA SER A 141 6.59 4.69 -15.05
C SER A 141 6.96 5.05 -16.49
N GLN A 142 6.52 6.20 -16.97
CA GLN A 142 6.88 6.71 -18.30
C GLN A 142 8.37 7.01 -18.40
N GLN A 143 8.95 7.65 -17.39
CA GLN A 143 10.39 7.97 -17.36
C GLN A 143 11.28 6.73 -17.35
N HIS A 144 10.84 5.66 -16.69
CA HIS A 144 11.58 4.40 -16.61
C HIS A 144 11.24 3.40 -17.74
N GLY A 145 10.34 3.76 -18.65
CA GLY A 145 9.96 2.91 -19.77
C GLY A 145 9.25 1.63 -19.36
N TYR A 146 8.50 1.66 -18.27
CA TYR A 146 7.69 0.50 -17.85
C TYR A 146 6.49 0.34 -18.79
N SER A 147 6.30 -0.87 -19.28
CA SER A 147 5.16 -1.22 -20.16
C SER A 147 3.88 -1.45 -19.35
N ALA A 148 4.02 -1.93 -18.12
CA ALA A 148 2.93 -2.12 -17.18
C ALA A 148 3.45 -2.09 -15.74
N VAL A 149 2.60 -1.58 -14.84
CA VAL A 149 2.80 -1.66 -13.39
C VAL A 149 1.62 -2.42 -12.81
N ILE A 150 1.90 -3.49 -12.07
CA ILE A 150 0.89 -4.40 -11.52
C ILE A 150 0.86 -4.25 -10.01
N GLU A 151 -0.35 -4.05 -9.45
CA GLU A 151 -0.55 -4.06 -8.00
C GLU A 151 -0.29 -5.47 -7.44
N ARG A 152 0.57 -5.57 -6.42
CA ARG A 152 0.87 -6.86 -5.78
C ARG A 152 -0.26 -7.40 -4.92
N GLY A 153 -1.15 -6.54 -4.46
CA GLY A 153 -2.10 -6.87 -3.41
C GLY A 153 -1.47 -6.83 -2.01
N SER A 154 -2.16 -7.41 -1.05
CA SER A 154 -1.65 -7.55 0.33
C SER A 154 -1.21 -8.99 0.61
N ASP A 155 -0.47 -9.19 1.70
CA ASP A 155 -0.06 -10.54 2.14
C ASP A 155 -1.26 -11.47 2.42
N ALA A 156 -2.40 -10.89 2.83
CA ALA A 156 -3.64 -11.64 3.06
C ALA A 156 -4.45 -11.92 1.77
N ALA A 157 -4.25 -11.10 0.73
CA ALA A 157 -4.95 -11.21 -0.56
C ALA A 157 -3.99 -10.82 -1.70
N PRO A 158 -3.03 -11.70 -2.05
CA PRO A 158 -2.05 -11.40 -3.09
C PRO A 158 -2.71 -11.44 -4.47
N VAL A 159 -2.46 -10.42 -5.28
CA VAL A 159 -2.80 -10.39 -6.71
C VAL A 159 -1.66 -10.99 -7.53
N VAL A 160 -0.42 -10.71 -7.12
CA VAL A 160 0.79 -11.28 -7.71
C VAL A 160 1.38 -12.30 -6.75
N TRP A 161 1.35 -13.57 -7.12
CA TRP A 161 1.84 -14.68 -6.31
C TRP A 161 3.37 -14.77 -6.26
N TYR A 162 4.01 -14.33 -7.32
CA TYR A 162 5.47 -14.30 -7.42
C TYR A 162 5.92 -13.15 -8.31
N ALA A 163 6.87 -12.39 -7.82
CA ALA A 163 7.65 -11.43 -8.59
C ALA A 163 9.12 -11.53 -8.14
N ALA A 164 10.03 -11.49 -9.08
CA ALA A 164 11.45 -11.40 -8.75
C ALA A 164 11.73 -10.07 -8.01
N ASN A 165 12.72 -10.06 -7.11
CA ASN A 165 13.01 -8.87 -6.28
C ASN A 165 13.29 -7.60 -7.10
N ASN A 166 13.86 -7.73 -8.28
CA ASN A 166 14.13 -6.62 -9.19
C ASN A 166 12.88 -6.08 -9.92
N MET A 167 11.75 -6.77 -9.83
CA MET A 167 10.47 -6.34 -10.40
C MET A 167 9.64 -5.51 -9.41
N ASP A 168 9.91 -5.59 -8.12
CA ASP A 168 9.20 -4.80 -7.10
C ASP A 168 9.82 -3.41 -6.99
N ILE A 169 9.06 -2.41 -7.42
CA ILE A 169 9.50 -1.01 -7.39
C ILE A 169 8.99 -0.21 -6.18
N THR A 170 8.34 -0.86 -5.22
CA THR A 170 7.70 -0.18 -4.07
C THR A 170 8.65 0.77 -3.34
N GLU A 171 9.83 0.28 -2.93
CA GLU A 171 10.81 1.12 -2.23
C GLU A 171 11.40 2.22 -3.11
N GLN A 172 11.69 1.90 -4.39
CA GLN A 172 12.23 2.87 -5.33
C GLN A 172 11.23 4.01 -5.57
N LEU A 173 9.95 3.67 -5.73
CA LEU A 173 8.86 4.63 -5.88
C LEU A 173 8.77 5.57 -4.68
N VAL A 174 8.78 5.02 -3.45
CA VAL A 174 8.73 5.80 -2.21
C VAL A 174 9.93 6.74 -2.09
N LYS A 175 11.13 6.26 -2.34
CA LYS A 175 12.35 7.09 -2.32
C LYS A 175 12.28 8.23 -3.33
N ALA A 176 11.89 7.93 -4.56
CA ALA A 176 11.77 8.92 -5.63
C ALA A 176 10.68 9.95 -5.33
N TYR A 177 9.52 9.53 -4.82
CA TYR A 177 8.45 10.42 -4.39
C TYR A 177 8.90 11.37 -3.28
N ASN A 178 9.55 10.85 -2.25
CA ASN A 178 10.03 11.66 -1.12
C ASN A 178 11.04 12.73 -1.57
N VAL A 179 11.91 12.41 -2.52
CA VAL A 179 12.84 13.40 -3.12
C VAL A 179 12.08 14.48 -3.86
N GLN A 180 11.10 14.10 -4.70
CA GLN A 180 10.33 15.06 -5.50
C GLN A 180 9.40 15.93 -4.63
N SER A 181 8.77 15.35 -3.62
CA SER A 181 7.87 16.08 -2.70
C SER A 181 8.62 17.01 -1.73
N GLY A 182 9.94 16.93 -1.67
CA GLY A 182 10.78 17.70 -0.73
C GLY A 182 10.53 17.29 0.73
N THR A 183 9.95 16.12 0.96
CA THR A 183 9.62 15.63 2.30
C THR A 183 10.69 14.63 2.73
N THR A 184 11.48 14.97 3.74
CA THR A 184 12.48 14.05 4.30
C THR A 184 11.81 13.10 5.28
N PRO A 185 12.07 11.78 5.21
CA PRO A 185 11.54 10.82 6.17
C PRO A 185 12.00 11.15 7.59
N THR A 186 11.06 11.26 8.52
CA THR A 186 11.36 11.54 9.93
C THR A 186 11.52 10.21 10.71
N GLY A 187 12.41 9.35 10.27
CA GLY A 187 12.70 8.09 10.96
C GLY A 187 13.15 6.97 10.02
N PRO A 188 13.74 5.89 10.53
CA PRO A 188 14.05 4.73 9.71
C PRO A 188 12.77 4.09 9.19
N PRO A 189 12.74 3.64 7.91
CA PRO A 189 11.61 2.90 7.39
C PRO A 189 11.39 1.65 8.26
N ALA A 190 10.19 1.50 8.80
CA ALA A 190 9.79 0.26 9.44
C ALA A 190 9.65 -0.82 8.35
N GLY A 191 10.78 -1.41 7.96
CA GLY A 191 10.78 -2.60 7.13
C GLY A 191 10.04 -3.73 7.84
N PRO A 192 9.38 -4.63 7.12
CA PRO A 192 8.83 -5.84 7.72
C PRO A 192 9.97 -6.57 8.41
N LYS A 193 9.88 -6.74 9.73
CA LYS A 193 10.84 -7.54 10.48
C LYS A 193 10.73 -8.96 9.93
N SER A 194 11.68 -9.32 9.07
CA SER A 194 11.91 -10.71 8.70
C SER A 194 12.05 -11.51 9.99
N GLY A 195 11.07 -12.40 10.23
CA GLY A 195 11.06 -13.24 11.41
C GLY A 195 12.40 -13.97 11.52
N SER A 196 13.10 -13.76 12.62
CA SER A 196 14.28 -14.53 12.99
C SER A 196 13.94 -16.01 12.87
N GLN A 197 14.52 -16.68 11.90
CA GLN A 197 14.59 -18.13 11.89
C GLN A 197 15.28 -18.56 13.17
N LYS A 198 14.46 -19.04 14.10
CA LYS A 198 14.93 -19.73 15.30
C LYS A 198 15.62 -21.01 14.82
N THR A 199 16.94 -21.00 14.79
CA THR A 199 17.74 -22.21 14.59
C THR A 199 17.34 -23.23 15.64
N LEU A 200 16.81 -24.37 15.19
CA LEU A 200 16.62 -25.53 16.07
C LEU A 200 18.00 -26.00 16.59
N PRO A 201 18.11 -26.32 17.86
CA PRO A 201 19.32 -26.94 18.36
C PRO A 201 19.43 -28.36 17.82
N ASP A 202 20.66 -28.67 17.40
CA ASP A 202 21.13 -29.96 16.91
C ASP A 202 20.83 -31.09 17.92
N ALA A 203 20.18 -32.15 17.48
CA ALA A 203 19.90 -33.33 18.29
C ALA A 203 21.18 -34.13 18.48
N PRO A 204 21.50 -34.63 19.68
CA PRO A 204 22.70 -35.46 19.90
C PRO A 204 22.56 -36.82 19.23
N ALA A 205 23.58 -37.23 18.48
CA ALA A 205 23.74 -38.55 17.93
C ALA A 205 23.84 -39.58 19.04
N HIS A 206 22.96 -40.56 19.03
CA HIS A 206 23.11 -41.79 19.85
C HIS A 206 24.08 -42.72 19.14
N GLN A 207 25.16 -43.04 19.85
CA GLN A 207 25.97 -44.24 19.63
C GLN A 207 25.22 -45.46 20.20
#